data_2f2f2e3e664f4d03a5e523a48836da65
#
_entry.id   2f2f2e3e664f4d03a5e523a48836da65
#
_cell.length_a   1.000
_cell.length_b   1.000
_cell.length_c   1.000
_cell.angle_alpha   90.00
_cell.angle_beta   90.00
_cell.angle_gamma   90.00
#
_symmetry.space_group_name_H-M   'P 1'
#
loop_
_entity.id
_entity.type
_entity.pdbx_description
1 polymer ?
#
loop_
_entity_poly.entity_id
_entity_poly.type
_entity_poly.pdbx_seq_one_letter_code
_entity_poly.pdbx_strand_id
1 'polypeptide(L)'
;GAGDEWTAADVTRRDDRRAASARRAAAHAARDEWVFEGSGRAVEYVAGRRWEVAATGFWQAHRGAAQRYSDLIAEWADLGPGGRAWDLYSGAGVFAARLAEQTGRTGVVLAVESARPAVADGAAALRDLPWVELRAQRVERWVLEHVGGAAPDVVVLDPPRAGAGKEVIGAVAAAGPARIVHVGCDPAAFARDLSLYQAAGYRLADLRAFDAFPATHHVECLALLAR
;
A
#
# COMPACT_ATOMS: atom_id res chain seq x y z
N GLY A 1 9.43 30.67 41.40
CA GLY A 1 9.93 29.88 40.31
C GLY A 1 9.51 28.43 40.55
N ALA A 2 8.47 27.96 39.90
CA ALA A 2 8.12 26.54 39.92
C ALA A 2 9.07 25.82 38.94
N GLY A 3 9.99 25.01 39.52
CA GLY A 3 10.84 24.14 38.74
C GLY A 3 10.00 22.98 38.19
N ASP A 4 10.07 22.75 36.88
CA ASP A 4 9.49 21.57 36.23
C ASP A 4 10.22 20.32 36.76
N GLU A 5 9.64 19.63 37.74
CA GLU A 5 10.11 18.32 38.18
C GLU A 5 9.76 17.27 37.12
N TRP A 6 10.76 16.87 36.35
CA TRP A 6 10.68 15.75 35.44
C TRP A 6 10.54 14.44 36.22
N THR A 7 9.48 13.68 35.97
CA THR A 7 9.29 12.38 36.62
C THR A 7 10.10 11.29 35.91
N ALA A 8 10.48 10.24 36.64
CA ALA A 8 11.16 9.07 36.06
C ALA A 8 10.36 8.46 34.88
N ALA A 9 9.02 8.57 34.92
CA ALA A 9 8.14 8.12 33.85
C ALA A 9 8.27 8.97 32.56
N ASP A 10 8.61 10.24 32.68
CA ASP A 10 8.81 11.12 31.51
C ASP A 10 10.16 10.86 30.84
N VAL A 11 11.17 10.53 31.62
CA VAL A 11 12.50 10.13 31.12
C VAL A 11 12.39 8.82 30.35
N THR A 12 11.71 7.81 30.93
CA THR A 12 11.51 6.49 30.29
C THR A 12 10.75 6.61 28.97
N ARG A 13 9.66 7.40 28.93
CA ARG A 13 8.89 7.64 27.68
C ARG A 13 9.71 8.35 26.60
N ARG A 14 10.65 9.23 26.99
CA ARG A 14 11.50 9.95 26.06
C ARG A 14 12.58 9.03 25.48
N ASP A 15 13.12 8.13 26.29
CA ASP A 15 14.08 7.12 25.85
C ASP A 15 13.43 6.07 24.94
N ASP A 16 12.21 5.64 25.23
CA ASP A 16 11.44 4.73 24.38
C ASP A 16 11.12 5.36 23.02
N ARG A 17 10.76 6.65 22.97
CA ARG A 17 10.53 7.37 21.71
C ARG A 17 11.80 7.53 20.89
N ARG A 18 12.96 7.81 21.54
CA ARG A 18 14.27 7.90 20.87
C ARG A 18 14.70 6.53 20.34
N ALA A 19 14.53 5.46 21.12
CA ALA A 19 14.81 4.10 20.70
C ALA A 19 13.93 3.66 19.53
N ALA A 20 12.64 4.01 19.55
CA ALA A 20 11.72 3.74 18.44
C ALA A 20 12.08 4.53 17.17
N SER A 21 12.48 5.81 17.33
CA SER A 21 12.96 6.65 16.23
C SER A 21 14.26 6.12 15.63
N ALA A 22 15.22 5.69 16.48
CA ALA A 22 16.47 5.09 16.04
C ALA A 22 16.27 3.75 15.31
N ARG A 23 15.33 2.91 15.79
CA ARG A 23 14.94 1.66 15.10
C ARG A 23 14.30 1.93 13.74
N ARG A 24 13.46 2.97 13.64
CA ARG A 24 12.88 3.38 12.35
C ARG A 24 13.94 3.93 11.40
N ALA A 25 14.88 4.74 11.89
CA ALA A 25 15.99 5.25 11.09
C ALA A 25 16.92 4.12 10.63
N ALA A 26 17.21 3.14 11.49
CA ALA A 26 17.99 1.95 11.13
C ALA A 26 17.28 1.04 10.11
N ALA A 27 15.94 0.94 10.18
CA ALA A 27 15.14 0.19 9.21
C ALA A 27 15.10 0.88 7.82
N HIS A 28 15.37 2.19 7.76
CA HIS A 28 15.42 2.99 6.54
C HIS A 28 16.85 3.38 6.12
N ALA A 29 17.87 2.96 6.88
CA ALA A 29 19.26 3.13 6.46
C ALA A 29 19.45 2.37 5.14
N ALA A 30 20.00 3.06 4.14
CA ALA A 30 20.42 2.42 2.91
C ALA A 30 21.37 1.26 3.27
N ARG A 31 20.97 0.03 2.96
CA ARG A 31 21.85 -1.11 3.09
C ARG A 31 22.79 -1.07 1.90
N ASP A 32 24.09 -1.19 2.14
CA ASP A 32 25.04 -1.41 1.06
C ASP A 32 24.76 -2.82 0.49
N GLU A 33 24.25 -2.85 -0.73
CA GLU A 33 23.91 -4.09 -1.43
C GLU A 33 25.00 -4.39 -2.45
N TRP A 34 25.48 -5.63 -2.45
CA TRP A 34 26.50 -6.09 -3.35
C TRP A 34 25.96 -7.24 -4.17
N VAL A 35 26.04 -7.14 -5.48
CA VAL A 35 25.70 -8.23 -6.40
C VAL A 35 26.99 -9.04 -6.63
N PHE A 36 27.05 -10.26 -6.08
CA PHE A 36 28.18 -11.16 -6.30
C PHE A 36 28.09 -11.87 -7.64
N GLU A 37 26.87 -12.22 -8.06
CA GLU A 37 26.61 -12.95 -9.30
C GLU A 37 25.20 -12.59 -9.81
N GLY A 38 25.03 -12.59 -11.14
CA GLY A 38 23.78 -12.25 -11.79
C GLY A 38 23.56 -10.74 -11.95
N SER A 39 22.31 -10.35 -12.22
CA SER A 39 21.93 -8.96 -12.48
C SER A 39 21.48 -8.18 -11.24
N GLY A 40 21.27 -8.85 -10.11
CA GLY A 40 20.60 -8.26 -8.94
C GLY A 40 19.11 -7.98 -9.18
N ARG A 41 18.54 -8.54 -10.26
CA ARG A 41 17.14 -8.35 -10.67
C ARG A 41 16.40 -9.69 -10.64
N ALA A 42 15.13 -9.65 -10.25
CA ALA A 42 14.20 -10.77 -10.36
C ALA A 42 13.16 -10.49 -11.44
N VAL A 43 12.76 -11.53 -12.16
CA VAL A 43 11.70 -11.45 -13.16
C VAL A 43 10.47 -12.18 -12.66
N GLU A 44 9.35 -11.48 -12.63
CA GLU A 44 8.07 -11.98 -12.17
C GLU A 44 6.99 -11.73 -13.24
N TYR A 45 5.93 -12.53 -13.19
CA TYR A 45 4.79 -12.39 -14.10
C TYR A 45 3.49 -12.35 -13.31
N VAL A 46 2.67 -11.34 -13.59
CA VAL A 46 1.32 -11.20 -13.03
C VAL A 46 0.38 -10.81 -14.15
N ALA A 47 -0.71 -11.55 -14.33
CA ALA A 47 -1.70 -11.36 -15.38
C ALA A 47 -1.08 -11.23 -16.80
N GLY A 48 -0.04 -12.03 -17.06
CA GLY A 48 0.69 -12.02 -18.34
C GLY A 48 1.67 -10.85 -18.52
N ARG A 49 1.71 -9.87 -17.62
CA ARG A 49 2.67 -8.75 -17.64
C ARG A 49 3.96 -9.15 -16.97
N ARG A 50 5.07 -8.79 -17.61
CA ARG A 50 6.44 -9.01 -17.08
C ARG A 50 6.85 -7.84 -16.18
N TRP A 51 7.35 -8.20 -15.02
CA TRP A 51 7.95 -7.30 -14.04
C TRP A 51 9.44 -7.64 -13.90
N GLU A 52 10.27 -6.64 -13.86
CA GLU A 52 11.67 -6.79 -13.52
C GLU A 52 11.99 -5.88 -12.33
N VAL A 53 12.16 -6.48 -11.17
CA VAL A 53 12.27 -5.78 -9.89
C VAL A 53 13.64 -6.02 -9.26
N ALA A 54 14.08 -5.13 -8.40
CA ALA A 54 15.29 -5.36 -7.62
C ALA A 54 15.10 -6.63 -6.76
N ALA A 55 16.10 -7.52 -6.76
CA ALA A 55 16.03 -8.79 -6.01
C ALA A 55 15.89 -8.58 -4.49
N THR A 56 16.32 -7.42 -3.99
CA THR A 56 16.20 -6.97 -2.59
C THR A 56 14.98 -6.07 -2.36
N GLY A 57 14.25 -5.72 -3.43
CA GLY A 57 13.03 -4.95 -3.36
C GLY A 57 11.87 -5.75 -2.76
N PHE A 58 10.79 -5.04 -2.44
CA PHE A 58 9.59 -5.73 -1.99
C PHE A 58 8.91 -6.46 -3.16
N TRP A 59 8.60 -7.71 -2.93
CA TRP A 59 7.68 -8.52 -3.72
C TRP A 59 6.92 -9.45 -2.78
N GLN A 60 5.70 -9.86 -3.15
CA GLN A 60 4.90 -10.77 -2.33
C GLN A 60 5.66 -12.09 -2.10
N ALA A 61 5.87 -12.46 -0.84
CA ALA A 61 6.76 -13.56 -0.45
C ALA A 61 6.30 -14.92 -0.99
N HIS A 62 4.99 -15.18 -1.02
CA HIS A 62 4.45 -16.39 -1.60
C HIS A 62 4.31 -16.23 -3.12
N ARG A 63 4.91 -17.13 -3.89
CA ARG A 63 5.01 -17.06 -5.36
C ARG A 63 3.67 -16.90 -6.11
N GLY A 64 2.56 -17.35 -5.53
CA GLY A 64 1.22 -17.20 -6.10
C GLY A 64 0.45 -15.98 -5.60
N ALA A 65 0.97 -15.25 -4.60
CA ALA A 65 0.23 -14.21 -3.91
C ALA A 65 -0.05 -13.00 -4.80
N ALA A 66 0.96 -12.49 -5.50
CA ALA A 66 0.81 -11.32 -6.37
C ALA A 66 -0.29 -11.55 -7.44
N GLN A 67 -0.32 -12.72 -8.07
CA GLN A 67 -1.36 -13.09 -9.03
C GLN A 67 -2.73 -13.17 -8.35
N ARG A 68 -2.84 -13.92 -7.25
CA ARG A 68 -4.11 -14.15 -6.57
C ARG A 68 -4.72 -12.87 -6.00
N TYR A 69 -3.89 -12.02 -5.38
CA TYR A 69 -4.38 -10.75 -4.83
C TYR A 69 -4.79 -9.80 -5.96
N SER A 70 -4.01 -9.71 -7.03
CA SER A 70 -4.35 -8.86 -8.16
C SER A 70 -5.64 -9.27 -8.86
N ASP A 71 -5.92 -10.58 -8.96
CA ASP A 71 -7.17 -11.09 -9.53
C ASP A 71 -8.37 -10.72 -8.65
N LEU A 72 -8.25 -10.92 -7.33
CA LEU A 72 -9.30 -10.56 -6.38
C LEU A 72 -9.55 -9.04 -6.32
N ILE A 73 -8.47 -8.25 -6.34
CA ILE A 73 -8.58 -6.79 -6.39
C ILE A 73 -9.27 -6.33 -7.67
N ALA A 74 -8.93 -6.91 -8.82
CA ALA A 74 -9.61 -6.60 -10.08
C ALA A 74 -11.09 -6.98 -10.05
N GLU A 75 -11.44 -8.14 -9.50
CA GLU A 75 -12.83 -8.58 -9.31
C GLU A 75 -13.60 -7.59 -8.43
N TRP A 76 -13.04 -7.19 -7.30
CA TRP A 76 -13.69 -6.30 -6.34
C TRP A 76 -13.72 -4.84 -6.77
N ALA A 77 -12.72 -4.38 -7.50
CA ALA A 77 -12.69 -3.04 -8.04
C ALA A 77 -13.83 -2.82 -9.03
N ASP A 78 -14.06 -3.79 -9.91
CA ASP A 78 -15.17 -3.78 -10.88
C ASP A 78 -15.33 -2.40 -11.55
N LEU A 79 -14.20 -1.88 -12.05
CA LEU A 79 -14.13 -0.57 -12.70
C LEU A 79 -14.58 -0.69 -14.16
N GLY A 80 -15.36 0.29 -14.60
CA GLY A 80 -15.69 0.46 -16.00
C GLY A 80 -14.69 1.34 -16.75
N PRO A 81 -14.77 1.40 -18.09
CA PRO A 81 -14.02 2.34 -18.91
C PRO A 81 -14.20 3.78 -18.42
N GLY A 82 -13.12 4.53 -18.35
CA GLY A 82 -13.13 5.91 -17.85
C GLY A 82 -13.06 6.06 -16.33
N GLY A 83 -13.09 4.95 -15.59
CA GLY A 83 -13.01 4.94 -14.12
C GLY A 83 -11.73 5.55 -13.58
N ARG A 84 -11.77 6.00 -12.33
CA ARG A 84 -10.65 6.60 -11.60
C ARG A 84 -10.28 5.71 -10.42
N ALA A 85 -9.00 5.41 -10.26
CA ALA A 85 -8.54 4.58 -9.15
C ALA A 85 -7.28 5.14 -8.51
N TRP A 86 -7.13 4.89 -7.21
CA TRP A 86 -5.88 5.07 -6.48
C TRP A 86 -5.33 3.72 -6.05
N ASP A 87 -4.03 3.52 -6.24
CA ASP A 87 -3.24 2.39 -5.72
C ASP A 87 -2.21 2.95 -4.74
N LEU A 88 -2.50 2.84 -3.44
CA LEU A 88 -1.70 3.42 -2.37
C LEU A 88 -0.81 2.35 -1.74
N TYR A 89 0.47 2.70 -1.52
CA TYR A 89 1.54 1.76 -1.17
C TYR A 89 1.78 0.76 -2.31
N SER A 90 1.81 1.28 -3.54
CA SER A 90 1.68 0.49 -4.76
C SER A 90 2.88 -0.41 -5.09
N GLY A 91 4.02 -0.25 -4.40
CA GLY A 91 5.23 -0.94 -4.78
C GLY A 91 5.59 -0.67 -6.24
N ALA A 92 5.79 -1.74 -7.02
CA ALA A 92 6.02 -1.64 -8.46
C ALA A 92 4.73 -1.47 -9.29
N GLY A 93 3.56 -1.26 -8.68
CA GLY A 93 2.30 -0.95 -9.36
C GLY A 93 1.59 -2.16 -9.95
N VAL A 94 1.71 -3.33 -9.34
CA VAL A 94 1.03 -4.55 -9.81
C VAL A 94 -0.48 -4.38 -9.82
N PHE A 95 -1.04 -3.82 -8.75
CA PHE A 95 -2.48 -3.56 -8.67
C PHE A 95 -2.89 -2.42 -9.59
N ALA A 96 -2.07 -1.36 -9.71
CA ALA A 96 -2.30 -0.28 -10.66
C ALA A 96 -2.45 -0.78 -12.10
N ALA A 97 -1.66 -1.78 -12.52
CA ALA A 97 -1.78 -2.40 -13.84
C ALA A 97 -3.17 -3.02 -14.04
N ARG A 98 -3.66 -3.77 -13.05
CA ARG A 98 -4.97 -4.43 -13.10
C ARG A 98 -6.13 -3.42 -13.16
N LEU A 99 -6.02 -2.35 -12.38
CA LEU A 99 -6.99 -1.25 -12.41
C LEU A 99 -6.97 -0.53 -13.77
N ALA A 100 -5.78 -0.32 -14.32
CA ALA A 100 -5.61 0.34 -15.61
C ALA A 100 -6.18 -0.47 -16.80
N GLU A 101 -6.12 -1.80 -16.73
CA GLU A 101 -6.75 -2.68 -17.72
C GLU A 101 -8.28 -2.50 -17.75
N GLN A 102 -8.91 -2.27 -16.59
CA GLN A 102 -10.35 -2.05 -16.48
C GLN A 102 -10.76 -0.64 -16.92
N THR A 103 -10.01 0.38 -16.48
CA THR A 103 -10.36 1.77 -16.80
C THR A 103 -10.12 2.13 -18.26
N GLY A 104 -9.16 1.47 -18.90
CA GLY A 104 -8.75 1.77 -20.25
C GLY A 104 -8.19 3.19 -20.42
N ARG A 105 -7.92 3.58 -21.65
CA ARG A 105 -7.26 4.86 -22.01
C ARG A 105 -8.03 6.13 -21.59
N THR A 106 -9.31 6.01 -21.31
CA THR A 106 -10.17 7.13 -20.90
C THR A 106 -10.24 7.30 -19.39
N GLY A 107 -9.68 6.33 -18.64
CA GLY A 107 -9.59 6.37 -17.19
C GLY A 107 -8.28 6.95 -16.68
N VAL A 108 -8.14 6.96 -15.36
CA VAL A 108 -6.93 7.44 -14.66
C VAL A 108 -6.65 6.55 -13.48
N VAL A 109 -5.41 6.07 -13.36
CA VAL A 109 -4.92 5.35 -12.18
C VAL A 109 -3.75 6.11 -11.59
N LEU A 110 -3.88 6.52 -10.32
CA LEU A 110 -2.82 7.18 -9.57
C LEU A 110 -2.21 6.18 -8.58
N ALA A 111 -0.94 5.83 -8.79
CA ALA A 111 -0.21 4.88 -7.97
C ALA A 111 0.86 5.61 -7.15
N VAL A 112 0.87 5.39 -5.83
CA VAL A 112 1.72 6.12 -4.90
C VAL A 112 2.57 5.16 -4.07
N GLU A 113 3.88 5.35 -4.13
CA GLU A 113 4.87 4.56 -3.43
C GLU A 113 6.04 5.46 -2.97
N SER A 114 6.53 5.25 -1.79
CA SER A 114 7.66 6.03 -1.25
C SER A 114 9.03 5.54 -1.72
N ALA A 115 9.16 4.26 -2.05
CA ALA A 115 10.40 3.64 -2.49
C ALA A 115 10.67 3.97 -3.98
N ARG A 116 11.56 4.92 -4.22
CA ARG A 116 11.94 5.35 -5.58
C ARG A 116 12.36 4.20 -6.51
N PRO A 117 13.12 3.19 -6.06
CA PRO A 117 13.46 2.05 -6.92
C PRO A 117 12.21 1.28 -7.39
N ALA A 118 11.24 1.03 -6.50
CA ALA A 118 10.00 0.35 -6.85
C ALA A 118 9.18 1.16 -7.87
N VAL A 119 9.11 2.49 -7.70
CA VAL A 119 8.47 3.39 -8.68
C VAL A 119 9.15 3.33 -10.04
N ALA A 120 10.48 3.29 -10.08
CA ALA A 120 11.24 3.17 -11.33
C ALA A 120 10.98 1.81 -12.02
N ASP A 121 10.95 0.72 -11.26
CA ASP A 121 10.62 -0.60 -11.76
C ASP A 121 9.18 -0.64 -12.34
N GLY A 122 8.24 -0.03 -11.61
CA GLY A 122 6.86 0.13 -12.05
C GLY A 122 6.73 0.96 -13.32
N ALA A 123 7.42 2.09 -13.42
CA ALA A 123 7.40 2.93 -14.61
C ALA A 123 7.91 2.18 -15.85
N ALA A 124 8.93 1.33 -15.69
CA ALA A 124 9.42 0.48 -16.76
C ALA A 124 8.39 -0.59 -17.18
N ALA A 125 7.74 -1.22 -16.21
CA ALA A 125 6.75 -2.28 -16.45
C ALA A 125 5.42 -1.75 -17.04
N LEU A 126 5.04 -0.50 -16.74
CA LEU A 126 3.76 0.11 -17.12
C LEU A 126 3.89 1.16 -18.23
N ARG A 127 5.01 1.23 -18.92
CA ARG A 127 5.28 2.23 -19.97
C ARG A 127 4.26 2.24 -21.13
N ASP A 128 3.56 1.13 -21.33
CA ASP A 128 2.50 0.96 -22.33
C ASP A 128 1.12 1.41 -21.83
N LEU A 129 1.00 1.80 -20.56
CA LEU A 129 -0.22 2.27 -19.90
C LEU A 129 -0.08 3.76 -19.49
N PRO A 130 -0.09 4.70 -20.45
CA PRO A 130 0.17 6.12 -20.18
C PRO A 130 -0.91 6.81 -19.31
N TRP A 131 -2.01 6.14 -19.02
CA TRP A 131 -3.05 6.59 -18.09
C TRP A 131 -2.82 6.13 -16.63
N VAL A 132 -1.70 5.43 -16.37
CA VAL A 132 -1.18 5.16 -15.03
C VAL A 132 -0.13 6.18 -14.68
N GLU A 133 -0.31 6.87 -13.58
CA GLU A 133 0.64 7.85 -13.06
C GLU A 133 1.24 7.34 -11.76
N LEU A 134 2.54 7.01 -11.79
CA LEU A 134 3.28 6.60 -10.60
C LEU A 134 3.93 7.81 -9.92
N ARG A 135 3.79 7.90 -8.60
CA ARG A 135 4.35 8.97 -7.76
C ARG A 135 5.26 8.42 -6.68
N ALA A 136 6.52 8.88 -6.70
CA ALA A 136 7.48 8.60 -5.63
C ALA A 136 7.27 9.57 -4.48
N GLN A 137 6.28 9.28 -3.63
CA GLN A 137 5.88 10.13 -2.50
C GLN A 137 5.37 9.28 -1.34
N ARG A 138 5.43 9.81 -0.12
CA ARG A 138 4.78 9.17 1.03
C ARG A 138 3.27 9.28 0.89
N VAL A 139 2.57 8.17 1.09
CA VAL A 139 1.11 8.09 0.97
C VAL A 139 0.41 9.08 1.90
N GLU A 140 0.88 9.19 3.15
CA GLU A 140 0.30 10.07 4.16
C GLU A 140 0.24 11.54 3.69
N ARG A 141 1.29 12.00 3.02
CA ARG A 141 1.34 13.35 2.47
C ARG A 141 0.48 13.47 1.21
N TRP A 142 0.62 12.49 0.31
CA TRP A 142 -0.05 12.53 -0.98
C TRP A 142 -1.58 12.57 -0.84
N VAL A 143 -2.16 11.73 0.05
CA VAL A 143 -3.62 11.69 0.22
C VAL A 143 -4.19 13.01 0.74
N LEU A 144 -3.47 13.71 1.61
CA LEU A 144 -3.89 15.03 2.11
C LEU A 144 -3.88 16.11 1.01
N GLU A 145 -2.96 16.01 0.07
CA GLU A 145 -2.87 16.92 -1.08
C GLU A 145 -3.98 16.67 -2.11
N HIS A 146 -4.60 15.47 -2.12
CA HIS A 146 -5.53 15.03 -3.17
C HIS A 146 -6.98 14.83 -2.69
N VAL A 147 -7.24 14.89 -1.37
CA VAL A 147 -8.56 14.63 -0.79
C VAL A 147 -9.67 15.55 -1.32
N GLY A 148 -9.36 16.76 -1.73
CA GLY A 148 -10.33 17.73 -2.29
C GLY A 148 -10.41 17.73 -3.83
N GLY A 149 -9.70 16.81 -4.49
CA GLY A 149 -9.68 16.70 -5.95
C GLY A 149 -10.83 15.85 -6.51
N ALA A 150 -10.64 15.37 -7.73
CA ALA A 150 -11.60 14.46 -8.35
C ALA A 150 -11.63 13.13 -7.59
N ALA A 151 -12.82 12.75 -7.12
CA ALA A 151 -13.02 11.52 -6.34
C ALA A 151 -12.61 10.28 -7.15
N PRO A 152 -11.89 9.33 -6.54
CA PRO A 152 -11.70 8.02 -7.13
C PRO A 152 -12.97 7.18 -7.00
N ASP A 153 -13.23 6.30 -7.96
CA ASP A 153 -14.27 5.27 -7.83
C ASP A 153 -13.83 4.16 -6.87
N VAL A 154 -12.55 3.81 -6.95
CA VAL A 154 -11.93 2.77 -6.12
C VAL A 154 -10.59 3.24 -5.56
N VAL A 155 -10.32 2.88 -4.32
CA VAL A 155 -9.00 3.00 -3.70
C VAL A 155 -8.54 1.63 -3.24
N VAL A 156 -7.35 1.23 -3.65
CA VAL A 156 -6.65 0.03 -3.16
C VAL A 156 -5.53 0.48 -2.24
N LEU A 157 -5.36 -0.17 -1.10
CA LEU A 157 -4.26 0.09 -0.15
C LEU A 157 -3.62 -1.24 0.27
N ASP A 158 -2.29 -1.28 0.20
CA ASP A 158 -1.47 -2.37 0.76
C ASP A 158 -0.41 -1.77 1.72
N PRO A 159 -0.84 -1.28 2.90
CA PRO A 159 0.03 -0.56 3.81
C PRO A 159 1.03 -1.50 4.50
N PRO A 160 2.10 -0.95 5.11
CA PRO A 160 3.02 -1.72 5.93
C PRO A 160 2.32 -2.35 7.14
N ARG A 161 3.00 -3.28 7.83
CA ARG A 161 2.48 -4.04 9.00
C ARG A 161 1.78 -3.18 10.05
N ALA A 162 2.19 -1.92 10.22
CA ALA A 162 1.56 -1.00 11.14
C ALA A 162 0.15 -0.56 10.73
N GLY A 163 -0.30 -0.92 9.52
CA GLY A 163 -1.54 -0.45 8.91
C GLY A 163 -1.41 0.94 8.29
N ALA A 164 -2.48 1.42 7.65
CA ALA A 164 -2.55 2.74 7.05
C ALA A 164 -2.74 3.85 8.10
N GLY A 165 -3.47 3.56 9.17
CA GLY A 165 -3.69 4.46 10.28
C GLY A 165 -4.75 5.55 10.03
N LYS A 166 -5.09 6.25 11.11
CA LYS A 166 -6.23 7.18 11.15
C LYS A 166 -6.15 8.31 10.12
N GLU A 167 -4.97 8.86 9.90
CA GLU A 167 -4.79 10.00 9.01
C GLU A 167 -5.07 9.63 7.55
N VAL A 168 -4.45 8.54 7.07
CA VAL A 168 -4.64 8.05 5.70
C VAL A 168 -6.07 7.58 5.49
N ILE A 169 -6.62 6.80 6.41
CA ILE A 169 -8.00 6.29 6.30
C ILE A 169 -9.00 7.43 6.31
N GLY A 170 -8.82 8.43 7.17
CA GLY A 170 -9.66 9.61 7.20
C GLY A 170 -9.64 10.38 5.88
N ALA A 171 -8.47 10.57 5.28
CA ALA A 171 -8.34 11.24 3.99
C ALA A 171 -8.94 10.42 2.83
N VAL A 172 -8.71 9.10 2.80
CA VAL A 172 -9.32 8.20 1.81
C VAL A 172 -10.85 8.21 1.94
N ALA A 173 -11.39 8.12 3.15
CA ALA A 173 -12.82 8.19 3.38
C ALA A 173 -13.43 9.55 2.98
N ALA A 174 -12.71 10.66 3.20
CA ALA A 174 -13.11 12.00 2.81
C ALA A 174 -13.08 12.19 1.27
N ALA A 175 -12.16 11.53 0.56
CA ALA A 175 -12.14 11.50 -0.90
C ALA A 175 -13.37 10.79 -1.50
N GLY A 176 -14.03 9.94 -0.73
CA GLY A 176 -15.36 9.41 -1.03
C GLY A 176 -15.44 8.32 -2.08
N PRO A 177 -14.47 7.39 -2.21
CA PRO A 177 -14.58 6.29 -3.15
C PRO A 177 -15.85 5.45 -2.89
N ALA A 178 -16.42 4.89 -3.94
CA ALA A 178 -17.53 3.95 -3.80
C ALA A 178 -17.07 2.63 -3.18
N ARG A 179 -15.84 2.23 -3.48
CA ARG A 179 -15.22 0.99 -3.00
C ARG A 179 -13.80 1.22 -2.50
N ILE A 180 -13.44 0.50 -1.45
CA ILE A 180 -12.08 0.46 -0.93
C ILE A 180 -11.68 -1.01 -0.81
N VAL A 181 -10.51 -1.36 -1.34
CA VAL A 181 -9.89 -2.66 -1.12
C VAL A 181 -8.68 -2.46 -0.22
N HIS A 182 -8.75 -2.99 0.97
CA HIS A 182 -7.68 -2.88 1.97
C HIS A 182 -6.99 -4.22 2.17
N VAL A 183 -5.68 -4.24 1.97
CA VAL A 183 -4.81 -5.41 2.18
C VAL A 183 -4.07 -5.22 3.50
N GLY A 184 -3.78 -6.29 4.22
CA GLY A 184 -2.98 -6.20 5.43
C GLY A 184 -2.55 -7.55 5.98
N CYS A 185 -1.29 -7.64 6.40
CA CYS A 185 -0.67 -8.88 6.87
C CYS A 185 -0.58 -9.00 8.40
N ASP A 186 -0.97 -7.96 9.15
CA ASP A 186 -1.07 -7.99 10.61
C ASP A 186 -2.55 -7.90 11.01
N PRO A 187 -3.14 -8.96 11.59
CA PRO A 187 -4.56 -9.00 11.90
C PRO A 187 -5.03 -7.89 12.86
N ALA A 188 -4.19 -7.47 13.80
CA ALA A 188 -4.56 -6.45 14.77
C ALA A 188 -4.59 -5.05 14.14
N ALA A 189 -3.56 -4.71 13.34
CA ALA A 189 -3.52 -3.46 12.59
C ALA A 189 -4.63 -3.41 11.54
N PHE A 190 -4.88 -4.52 10.85
CA PHE A 190 -5.95 -4.66 9.86
C PHE A 190 -7.34 -4.42 10.49
N ALA A 191 -7.65 -5.10 11.59
CA ALA A 191 -8.93 -4.93 12.29
C ALA A 191 -9.15 -3.50 12.79
N ARG A 192 -8.09 -2.85 13.30
CA ARG A 192 -8.13 -1.45 13.69
C ARG A 192 -8.45 -0.54 12.50
N ASP A 193 -7.79 -0.75 11.37
CA ASP A 193 -8.00 0.03 10.16
C ASP A 193 -9.41 -0.16 9.60
N LEU A 194 -9.96 -1.38 9.61
CA LEU A 194 -11.36 -1.65 9.25
C LEU A 194 -12.34 -0.89 10.15
N SER A 195 -12.08 -0.84 11.46
CA SER A 195 -12.93 -0.09 12.40
C SER A 195 -12.97 1.41 12.07
N LEU A 196 -11.86 1.99 11.60
CA LEU A 196 -11.80 3.39 11.17
C LEU A 196 -12.66 3.64 9.93
N TYR A 197 -12.66 2.73 8.94
CA TYR A 197 -13.53 2.82 7.78
C TYR A 197 -15.01 2.70 8.16
N GLN A 198 -15.35 1.77 9.07
CA GLN A 198 -16.72 1.63 9.56
C GLN A 198 -17.19 2.89 10.27
N ALA A 199 -16.37 3.52 11.09
CA ALA A 199 -16.66 4.79 11.73
C ALA A 199 -16.86 5.93 10.70
N ALA A 200 -16.25 5.84 9.51
CA ALA A 200 -16.41 6.77 8.40
C ALA A 200 -17.61 6.44 7.47
N GLY A 201 -18.43 5.45 7.81
CA GLY A 201 -19.66 5.09 7.10
C GLY A 201 -19.49 4.04 6.01
N TYR A 202 -18.36 3.35 5.94
CA TYR A 202 -18.17 2.19 5.07
C TYR A 202 -18.60 0.90 5.79
N ARG A 203 -19.17 -0.04 5.04
CA ARG A 203 -19.50 -1.39 5.52
C ARG A 203 -18.55 -2.40 4.90
N LEU A 204 -18.20 -3.43 5.65
CA LEU A 204 -17.47 -4.58 5.13
C LEU A 204 -18.39 -5.38 4.21
N ALA A 205 -18.05 -5.44 2.92
CA ALA A 205 -18.82 -6.17 1.92
C ALA A 205 -18.29 -7.59 1.70
N ASP A 206 -16.99 -7.79 1.72
CA ASP A 206 -16.35 -9.11 1.63
C ASP A 206 -15.01 -9.11 2.38
N LEU A 207 -14.55 -10.32 2.76
CA LEU A 207 -13.28 -10.55 3.46
C LEU A 207 -12.68 -11.87 3.00
N ARG A 208 -11.40 -11.86 2.63
CA ARG A 208 -10.61 -13.06 2.36
C ARG A 208 -9.35 -13.06 3.19
N ALA A 209 -8.97 -14.23 3.67
CA ALA A 209 -7.74 -14.46 4.41
C ALA A 209 -6.92 -15.55 3.70
N PHE A 210 -5.61 -15.33 3.62
CA PHE A 210 -4.68 -16.21 2.94
C PHE A 210 -3.52 -16.57 3.86
N ASP A 211 -3.20 -17.85 3.95
CA ASP A 211 -1.99 -18.33 4.62
C ASP A 211 -0.79 -18.17 3.66
N ALA A 212 -0.32 -16.92 3.55
CA ALA A 212 0.81 -16.56 2.70
C ALA A 212 2.15 -16.58 3.43
N PHE A 213 2.14 -16.78 4.75
CA PHE A 213 3.32 -16.77 5.62
C PHE A 213 3.37 -18.01 6.52
N PRO A 214 3.52 -19.22 5.94
CA PRO A 214 3.47 -20.48 6.70
C PRO A 214 4.45 -20.47 7.90
N ALA A 215 4.04 -21.09 8.99
CA ALA A 215 4.78 -21.16 10.25
C ALA A 215 5.03 -19.80 10.95
N THR A 216 4.25 -18.77 10.62
CA THR A 216 4.23 -17.48 11.30
C THR A 216 2.82 -17.17 11.82
N HIS A 217 2.69 -16.11 12.62
CA HIS A 217 1.38 -15.59 13.05
C HIS A 217 0.76 -14.60 12.06
N HIS A 218 1.42 -14.34 10.95
CA HIS A 218 0.94 -13.43 9.91
C HIS A 218 -0.07 -14.12 9.00
N VAL A 219 -1.16 -13.43 8.74
CA VAL A 219 -2.20 -13.84 7.79
C VAL A 219 -2.47 -12.67 6.87
N GLU A 220 -2.37 -12.89 5.57
CA GLU A 220 -2.74 -11.86 4.61
C GLU A 220 -4.25 -11.77 4.49
N CYS A 221 -4.78 -10.59 4.77
CA CYS A 221 -6.20 -10.32 4.71
C CYS A 221 -6.49 -9.28 3.62
N LEU A 222 -7.52 -9.51 2.84
CA LEU A 222 -8.07 -8.53 1.91
C LEU A 222 -9.52 -8.26 2.28
N ALA A 223 -9.89 -7.00 2.41
CA ALA A 223 -11.26 -6.58 2.69
C ALA A 223 -11.79 -5.68 1.59
N LEU A 224 -13.00 -5.95 1.15
CA LEU A 224 -13.78 -5.03 0.33
C LEU A 224 -14.72 -4.23 1.23
N LEU A 225 -14.58 -2.91 1.17
CA LEU A 225 -15.47 -1.98 1.85
C LEU A 225 -16.25 -1.18 0.80
N ALA A 226 -17.52 -0.92 1.09
CA ALA A 226 -18.42 -0.17 0.24
C ALA A 226 -19.30 0.78 1.05
N ARG A 227 -19.73 1.85 0.44
CA ARG A 227 -20.79 2.74 0.99
C ARG A 227 -22.17 2.25 0.63
#